data_268f21c951738e9f4b7e3a12a2cde217
#
_entry.id   268f21c951738e9f4b7e3a12a2cde217
#
_cell.length_a   1.000
_cell.length_b   1.000
_cell.length_c   1.000
_cell.angle_alpha   90.00
_cell.angle_beta   90.00
_cell.angle_gamma   90.00
#
_symmetry.space_group_name_H-M   'P 1'
#
loop_
_entity.id
_entity.type
_entity.pdbx_description
1 polymer ?
#
loop_
_entity_poly.entity_id
_entity_poly.type
_entity_poly.pdbx_seq_one_letter_code
_entity_poly.pdbx_strand_id
1 'polypeptide(L)'
;MQHDSSSNGSNTQNIMASILQSLPRESSLTKIEYEGPNIALYSDNPAYLLKNSQIISNMVNTLKKRIVIRTDESIRKSESETLALLRSCVSKEIQLDHTFFDPALGEATIYIKNPFGLISSIQGSNYEIVEKTGWKFKLRKKASNMHVMENIHRTLYETADERIQFYKDVGERIFRSKLSDSPAEASIVTLGGFAEVARSAMLLSTHESKILLDCGLNLFAKEPLDILPRLDITGIGINDLDAVVLSHAHLSHSGFLPFLFKYGYDGPVYCSEPTLPLMNLEQTEYIRKSNGDAIYSLEDIKTAVVHTIPLNLGIVTDISPDVKLTLTNSCHVLGSSMMHLHIGNGDHNVVYTGEMRFRDSILFTKPSFNFTRVETLIVESTYGNKEDIFPDYEIAIQRLVDSVNSTLSKKEVVLIPVPHIGLAQEISLIFDKYIALGRIVEAKILVEKVIADVSSIHEVYSEYLSEEINSRVYQDERSPFQSKHLTLVESHTLGSEPAIIICPLFTKDEEPLLHYLKQLSQRQESKIVLASYQMPGSLGRHIQEGKRQILLGGEEIQIRCIVEKIEGLDVHSDYSQLMSYVSKLRQKLRRVMVNHGERPKVQNLATSINRILKIQTQHPLVLEAIKLV
;
A
#
# COMPACT_ATOMS: atom_id res chain seq x y z
N MET A 1 8.19 -40.73 -14.74
CA MET A 1 9.56 -40.52 -14.25
C MET A 1 9.45 -40.16 -12.80
N GLN A 2 9.91 -41.01 -11.90
CA GLN A 2 9.92 -40.77 -10.47
C GLN A 2 10.95 -39.65 -10.20
N HIS A 3 10.50 -38.49 -9.74
CA HIS A 3 11.41 -37.46 -9.25
C HIS A 3 11.88 -37.84 -7.84
N ASP A 4 13.19 -37.94 -7.69
CA ASP A 4 13.87 -38.16 -6.43
C ASP A 4 13.53 -37.05 -5.40
N SER A 5 12.79 -37.43 -4.37
CA SER A 5 12.41 -36.57 -3.24
C SER A 5 13.51 -36.44 -2.16
N SER A 6 14.75 -36.88 -2.45
CA SER A 6 15.80 -37.00 -1.43
C SER A 6 16.71 -35.78 -1.25
N SER A 7 16.75 -34.82 -2.17
CA SER A 7 17.64 -33.64 -2.03
C SER A 7 17.01 -32.43 -1.29
N ASN A 8 15.70 -32.31 -1.27
CA ASN A 8 15.02 -31.24 -0.57
C ASN A 8 15.07 -31.32 0.98
N GLY A 9 15.25 -32.53 1.51
CA GLY A 9 15.33 -32.77 2.96
C GLY A 9 16.59 -32.24 3.65
N SER A 10 17.70 -32.07 2.93
CA SER A 10 18.98 -31.82 3.60
C SER A 10 19.18 -30.39 4.12
N ASN A 11 18.73 -29.36 3.40
CA ASN A 11 18.96 -27.97 3.81
C ASN A 11 17.98 -27.55 4.92
N THR A 12 16.73 -27.93 4.80
CA THR A 12 15.68 -27.72 5.82
C THR A 12 16.02 -28.43 7.12
N GLN A 13 16.46 -29.69 7.06
CA GLN A 13 16.89 -30.45 8.23
C GLN A 13 18.13 -29.82 8.91
N ASN A 14 19.05 -29.26 8.14
CA ASN A 14 20.23 -28.59 8.67
C ASN A 14 19.87 -27.28 9.41
N ILE A 15 18.93 -26.47 8.90
CA ILE A 15 18.50 -25.23 9.57
C ILE A 15 17.78 -25.57 10.87
N MET A 16 16.83 -26.50 10.86
CA MET A 16 16.06 -26.88 12.05
C MET A 16 16.96 -27.52 13.10
N ALA A 17 17.92 -28.40 12.70
CA ALA A 17 18.90 -28.98 13.60
C ALA A 17 19.81 -27.93 14.26
N SER A 18 20.26 -26.95 13.49
CA SER A 18 21.07 -25.83 14.00
C SER A 18 20.31 -24.99 15.03
N ILE A 19 19.02 -24.74 14.79
CA ILE A 19 18.15 -24.03 15.75
C ILE A 19 18.04 -24.83 17.05
N LEU A 20 17.72 -26.13 16.96
CA LEU A 20 17.57 -27.01 18.11
C LEU A 20 18.85 -27.07 18.97
N GLN A 21 20.02 -27.08 18.35
CA GLN A 21 21.31 -27.09 19.08
C GLN A 21 21.61 -25.75 19.75
N SER A 22 21.06 -24.66 19.26
CA SER A 22 21.33 -23.29 19.77
C SER A 22 20.40 -22.86 20.90
N LEU A 23 19.30 -23.60 21.13
CA LEU A 23 18.27 -23.24 22.10
C LEU A 23 18.53 -23.90 23.47
N PRO A 24 18.43 -23.14 24.57
CA PRO A 24 18.49 -23.71 25.90
C PRO A 24 17.21 -24.51 26.22
N ARG A 25 17.35 -25.48 27.17
CA ARG A 25 16.21 -26.35 27.55
C ARG A 25 15.04 -25.59 28.14
N GLU A 26 15.32 -24.48 28.80
CA GLU A 26 14.34 -23.56 29.43
C GLU A 26 13.41 -22.90 28.41
N SER A 27 13.79 -22.94 27.14
CA SER A 27 12.91 -22.45 26.04
C SER A 27 11.68 -23.32 25.83
N SER A 28 11.65 -24.56 26.37
CA SER A 28 10.51 -25.51 26.26
C SER A 28 9.91 -25.55 24.85
N LEU A 29 10.81 -25.72 23.86
CA LEU A 29 10.41 -25.75 22.46
C LEU A 29 9.59 -27.02 22.17
N THR A 30 8.43 -26.88 21.56
CA THR A 30 7.54 -28.00 21.19
C THR A 30 7.66 -28.38 19.71
N LYS A 31 7.73 -27.38 18.81
CA LYS A 31 7.89 -27.60 17.37
C LYS A 31 8.57 -26.40 16.70
N ILE A 32 9.15 -26.65 15.51
CA ILE A 32 9.65 -25.64 14.57
C ILE A 32 8.92 -25.84 13.25
N GLU A 33 8.31 -24.79 12.75
CA GLU A 33 7.59 -24.84 11.47
C GLU A 33 7.90 -23.59 10.63
N TYR A 34 7.67 -23.69 9.34
CA TYR A 34 7.67 -22.51 8.49
C TYR A 34 6.34 -21.75 8.63
N GLU A 35 6.43 -20.43 8.68
CA GLU A 35 5.31 -19.51 8.69
C GLU A 35 5.55 -18.47 7.59
N GLY A 36 5.29 -18.87 6.34
CA GLY A 36 5.65 -18.07 5.18
C GLY A 36 7.15 -17.76 5.15
N PRO A 37 7.54 -16.48 5.09
CA PRO A 37 8.95 -16.07 5.09
C PRO A 37 9.66 -16.18 6.46
N ASN A 38 8.96 -16.64 7.49
CA ASN A 38 9.51 -16.77 8.84
C ASN A 38 9.70 -18.24 9.24
N ILE A 39 10.62 -18.47 10.18
CA ILE A 39 10.73 -19.73 10.91
C ILE A 39 10.07 -19.51 12.27
N ALA A 40 8.99 -20.21 12.53
CA ALA A 40 8.23 -20.12 13.79
C ALA A 40 8.74 -21.13 14.82
N LEU A 41 9.07 -20.64 16.00
CA LEU A 41 9.45 -21.42 17.18
C LEU A 41 8.24 -21.49 18.11
N TYR A 42 7.59 -22.64 18.17
CA TYR A 42 6.49 -22.90 19.09
C TYR A 42 7.05 -23.35 20.45
N SER A 43 6.56 -22.76 21.51
CA SER A 43 7.07 -22.98 22.86
C SER A 43 5.95 -22.98 23.89
N ASP A 44 6.08 -23.86 24.91
CA ASP A 44 5.25 -23.84 26.12
C ASP A 44 5.70 -22.74 27.10
N ASN A 45 6.88 -22.14 26.88
CA ASN A 45 7.40 -21.03 27.66
C ASN A 45 7.88 -19.87 26.75
N PRO A 46 6.97 -19.27 25.94
CA PRO A 46 7.35 -18.21 25.00
C PRO A 46 7.92 -16.98 25.72
N ALA A 47 7.48 -16.71 26.96
CA ALA A 47 7.95 -15.58 27.76
C ALA A 47 9.45 -15.65 28.04
N TYR A 48 10.02 -16.84 28.21
CA TYR A 48 11.46 -17.03 28.38
C TYR A 48 12.23 -16.54 27.15
N LEU A 49 11.82 -16.94 25.95
CA LEU A 49 12.47 -16.51 24.69
C LEU A 49 12.30 -15.02 24.44
N LEU A 50 11.13 -14.46 24.76
CA LEU A 50 10.84 -13.03 24.62
C LEU A 50 11.67 -12.19 25.60
N LYS A 51 11.83 -12.63 26.86
CA LYS A 51 12.70 -11.98 27.87
C LYS A 51 14.19 -12.06 27.50
N ASN A 52 14.60 -13.15 26.83
CA ASN A 52 15.98 -13.39 26.41
C ASN A 52 16.16 -13.19 24.88
N SER A 53 15.69 -12.05 24.37
CA SER A 53 15.70 -11.71 22.96
C SER A 53 17.08 -11.80 22.28
N GLN A 54 18.18 -11.72 23.06
CA GLN A 54 19.54 -11.90 22.56
C GLN A 54 19.77 -13.28 21.96
N ILE A 55 19.11 -14.34 22.47
CA ILE A 55 19.19 -15.70 21.91
C ILE A 55 18.68 -15.68 20.48
N ILE A 56 17.48 -15.11 20.27
CA ILE A 56 16.86 -15.01 18.94
C ILE A 56 17.70 -14.12 18.03
N SER A 57 18.19 -12.98 18.51
CA SER A 57 19.05 -12.07 17.75
C SER A 57 20.32 -12.76 17.25
N ASN A 58 20.97 -13.55 18.10
CA ASN A 58 22.15 -14.31 17.73
C ASN A 58 21.83 -15.37 16.63
N MET A 59 20.71 -16.07 16.78
CA MET A 59 20.25 -17.05 15.79
C MET A 59 19.94 -16.39 14.45
N VAL A 60 19.20 -15.27 14.44
CA VAL A 60 18.91 -14.48 13.24
C VAL A 60 20.21 -14.03 12.57
N ASN A 61 21.19 -13.55 13.35
CA ASN A 61 22.48 -13.11 12.83
C ASN A 61 23.31 -14.26 12.21
N THR A 62 23.23 -15.46 12.79
CA THR A 62 23.94 -16.64 12.30
C THR A 62 23.27 -17.23 11.07
N LEU A 63 21.96 -17.45 11.13
CA LEU A 63 21.19 -18.12 10.07
C LEU A 63 20.81 -17.18 8.92
N LYS A 64 20.84 -15.85 9.16
CA LYS A 64 20.35 -14.83 8.22
C LYS A 64 18.90 -15.08 7.77
N LYS A 65 18.08 -15.63 8.67
CA LYS A 65 16.67 -15.95 8.48
C LYS A 65 15.83 -15.27 9.56
N ARG A 66 14.59 -14.94 9.23
CA ARG A 66 13.65 -14.37 10.20
C ARG A 66 13.09 -15.47 11.09
N ILE A 67 13.11 -15.22 12.40
CA ILE A 67 12.61 -16.13 13.41
C ILE A 67 11.51 -15.41 14.19
N VAL A 68 10.37 -16.08 14.36
CA VAL A 68 9.24 -15.61 15.17
C VAL A 68 8.97 -16.58 16.32
N ILE A 69 8.57 -16.06 17.46
CA ILE A 69 8.20 -16.87 18.62
C ILE A 69 6.69 -16.99 18.64
N ARG A 70 6.19 -18.22 18.79
CA ARG A 70 4.79 -18.56 18.90
C ARG A 70 4.54 -19.34 20.19
N THR A 71 3.39 -19.14 20.78
CA THR A 71 2.92 -19.98 21.86
C THR A 71 2.32 -21.27 21.28
N ASP A 72 2.65 -22.40 21.89
CA ASP A 72 2.00 -23.67 21.52
C ASP A 72 0.49 -23.60 21.73
N GLU A 73 -0.27 -24.17 20.79
CA GLU A 73 -1.72 -24.10 20.82
C GLU A 73 -2.32 -24.76 22.06
N SER A 74 -1.67 -25.82 22.58
CA SER A 74 -2.13 -26.57 23.74
C SER A 74 -2.21 -25.75 25.04
N ILE A 75 -1.39 -24.70 25.17
CA ILE A 75 -1.38 -23.82 26.33
C ILE A 75 -2.06 -22.48 26.09
N ARG A 76 -2.53 -22.24 24.86
CA ARG A 76 -3.22 -21.01 24.51
C ARG A 76 -4.62 -21.00 25.13
N LYS A 77 -4.94 -19.98 25.92
CA LYS A 77 -6.26 -19.85 26.54
C LYS A 77 -7.35 -19.56 25.49
N SER A 78 -8.58 -19.95 25.82
CA SER A 78 -9.73 -19.57 25.01
C SER A 78 -9.88 -18.05 24.90
N GLU A 79 -10.50 -17.57 23.84
CA GLU A 79 -10.73 -16.13 23.61
C GLU A 79 -11.50 -15.50 24.77
N SER A 80 -12.53 -16.20 25.30
CA SER A 80 -13.35 -15.73 26.42
C SER A 80 -12.54 -15.58 27.71
N GLU A 81 -11.69 -16.56 28.04
CA GLU A 81 -10.80 -16.49 29.21
C GLU A 81 -9.74 -15.40 29.02
N THR A 82 -9.22 -15.26 27.82
CA THR A 82 -8.26 -14.21 27.47
C THR A 82 -8.85 -12.82 27.64
N LEU A 83 -10.06 -12.58 27.14
CA LEU A 83 -10.77 -11.31 27.32
C LEU A 83 -11.09 -11.03 28.80
N ALA A 84 -11.47 -12.05 29.57
CA ALA A 84 -11.69 -11.91 31.03
C ALA A 84 -10.41 -11.49 31.78
N LEU A 85 -9.27 -12.10 31.43
CA LEU A 85 -7.96 -11.74 31.98
C LEU A 85 -7.55 -10.33 31.59
N LEU A 86 -7.69 -9.95 30.31
CA LEU A 86 -7.39 -8.59 29.86
C LEU A 86 -8.23 -7.55 30.60
N ARG A 87 -9.53 -7.80 30.79
CA ARG A 87 -10.41 -6.91 31.57
C ARG A 87 -9.97 -6.75 33.03
N SER A 88 -9.33 -7.76 33.61
CA SER A 88 -8.77 -7.65 34.98
C SER A 88 -7.45 -6.87 35.04
N CYS A 89 -6.72 -6.78 33.93
CA CYS A 89 -5.41 -6.12 33.84
C CYS A 89 -5.49 -4.67 33.39
N VAL A 90 -6.60 -4.25 32.80
CA VAL A 90 -6.79 -2.89 32.26
C VAL A 90 -7.79 -2.08 33.09
N SER A 91 -7.71 -0.76 33.06
CA SER A 91 -8.68 0.09 33.76
C SER A 91 -10.09 -0.12 33.20
N LYS A 92 -11.14 0.03 34.03
CA LYS A 92 -12.54 -0.16 33.65
C LYS A 92 -13.02 0.78 32.52
N GLU A 93 -12.27 1.83 32.25
CA GLU A 93 -12.58 2.81 31.19
C GLU A 93 -12.20 2.31 29.79
N ILE A 94 -11.45 1.22 29.71
CA ILE A 94 -10.99 0.66 28.45
C ILE A 94 -11.99 -0.35 27.91
N GLN A 95 -12.58 -0.01 26.77
CA GLN A 95 -13.49 -0.89 26.06
C GLN A 95 -12.68 -1.88 25.21
N LEU A 96 -12.85 -3.18 25.45
CA LEU A 96 -12.21 -4.28 24.71
C LEU A 96 -13.12 -4.92 23.67
N ASP A 97 -14.21 -4.24 23.28
CA ASP A 97 -15.26 -4.81 22.43
C ASP A 97 -14.82 -5.03 20.98
N HIS A 98 -13.72 -4.39 20.57
CA HIS A 98 -13.09 -4.56 19.26
C HIS A 98 -11.74 -5.28 19.40
N THR A 99 -11.77 -6.49 19.94
CA THR A 99 -10.63 -7.41 19.98
C THR A 99 -10.85 -8.51 18.95
N PHE A 100 -9.92 -8.65 18.03
CA PHE A 100 -9.98 -9.66 16.97
C PHE A 100 -8.81 -10.63 17.14
N PHE A 101 -9.13 -11.92 17.19
CA PHE A 101 -8.16 -13.00 17.30
C PHE A 101 -7.78 -13.50 15.92
N ASP A 102 -6.52 -13.85 15.75
CA ASP A 102 -5.99 -14.58 14.59
C ASP A 102 -5.40 -15.91 15.07
N PRO A 103 -6.19 -17.00 15.03
CA PRO A 103 -5.74 -18.29 15.51
C PRO A 103 -4.53 -18.83 14.74
N ALA A 104 -4.43 -18.54 13.43
CA ALA A 104 -3.33 -19.00 12.60
C ALA A 104 -1.96 -18.51 13.08
N LEU A 105 -1.89 -17.28 13.59
CA LEU A 105 -0.66 -16.66 14.08
C LEU A 105 -0.55 -16.62 15.62
N GLY A 106 -1.60 -17.00 16.35
CA GLY A 106 -1.65 -16.83 17.81
C GLY A 106 -1.55 -15.35 18.24
N GLU A 107 -2.08 -14.46 17.41
CA GLU A 107 -2.08 -13.01 17.63
C GLU A 107 -3.50 -12.50 17.88
N ALA A 108 -3.62 -11.41 18.63
CA ALA A 108 -4.88 -10.70 18.79
C ALA A 108 -4.65 -9.19 18.63
N THR A 109 -5.53 -8.54 17.88
CA THR A 109 -5.48 -7.08 17.68
C THR A 109 -6.59 -6.43 18.49
N ILE A 110 -6.21 -5.48 19.37
CA ILE A 110 -7.12 -4.72 20.20
C ILE A 110 -7.21 -3.30 19.66
N TYR A 111 -8.40 -2.87 19.29
CA TYR A 111 -8.67 -1.51 18.84
C TYR A 111 -9.22 -0.68 20.00
N ILE A 112 -8.54 0.40 20.36
CA ILE A 112 -8.83 1.21 21.54
C ILE A 112 -9.08 2.65 21.13
N LYS A 113 -10.13 3.24 21.70
CA LYS A 113 -10.51 4.63 21.41
C LYS A 113 -9.44 5.62 21.86
N ASN A 114 -8.83 5.39 23.03
CA ASN A 114 -7.74 6.22 23.55
C ASN A 114 -6.60 5.35 24.09
N PRO A 115 -5.60 4.98 23.28
CA PRO A 115 -4.54 4.04 23.66
C PRO A 115 -3.42 4.66 24.53
N PHE A 116 -3.41 5.99 24.76
CA PHE A 116 -2.27 6.70 25.34
C PHE A 116 -1.82 6.20 26.73
N GLY A 117 -2.77 5.81 27.58
CA GLY A 117 -2.45 5.26 28.91
C GLY A 117 -2.12 3.77 28.92
N LEU A 118 -2.45 3.05 27.85
CA LEU A 118 -2.33 1.60 27.78
C LEU A 118 -1.07 1.13 27.04
N ILE A 119 -0.59 1.92 26.07
CA ILE A 119 0.60 1.58 25.29
C ILE A 119 1.80 1.39 26.22
N SER A 120 1.98 2.28 27.20
CA SER A 120 3.07 2.17 28.18
C SER A 120 2.89 1.01 29.16
N SER A 121 1.66 0.68 29.54
CA SER A 121 1.40 -0.41 30.50
C SER A 121 1.38 -1.80 29.85
N ILE A 122 0.82 -1.94 28.64
CA ILE A 122 0.79 -3.21 27.91
C ILE A 122 2.11 -3.49 27.19
N GLN A 123 2.77 -2.50 26.60
CA GLN A 123 4.10 -2.71 25.98
C GLN A 123 5.16 -3.07 27.01
N GLY A 124 5.09 -2.51 28.22
CA GLY A 124 5.95 -2.90 29.37
C GLY A 124 5.63 -4.28 29.93
N SER A 125 4.38 -4.75 29.83
CA SER A 125 3.87 -6.01 30.39
C SER A 125 3.57 -7.08 29.33
N ASN A 126 3.99 -6.88 28.08
CA ASN A 126 3.63 -7.77 26.96
C ASN A 126 4.04 -9.24 27.25
N TYR A 127 5.18 -9.45 27.93
CA TYR A 127 5.64 -10.79 28.32
C TYR A 127 4.69 -11.47 29.32
N GLU A 128 4.21 -10.72 30.31
CA GLU A 128 3.29 -11.24 31.33
C GLU A 128 1.93 -11.60 30.74
N ILE A 129 1.46 -10.81 29.78
CA ILE A 129 0.18 -11.09 29.10
C ILE A 129 0.30 -12.32 28.21
N VAL A 130 1.40 -12.44 27.44
CA VAL A 130 1.69 -13.64 26.64
C VAL A 130 1.81 -14.87 27.56
N GLU A 131 2.52 -14.76 28.69
CA GLU A 131 2.70 -15.82 29.67
C GLU A 131 1.35 -16.30 30.26
N LYS A 132 0.43 -15.36 30.52
CA LYS A 132 -0.88 -15.65 31.12
C LYS A 132 -1.92 -16.14 30.14
N THR A 133 -1.87 -15.73 28.88
CA THR A 133 -2.91 -15.97 27.88
C THR A 133 -2.49 -16.86 26.73
N GLY A 134 -1.20 -16.88 26.40
CA GLY A 134 -0.66 -17.52 25.20
C GLY A 134 -0.88 -16.72 23.93
N TRP A 135 -1.52 -15.55 23.97
CA TRP A 135 -1.76 -14.69 22.81
C TRP A 135 -0.78 -13.53 22.77
N LYS A 136 -0.29 -13.21 21.58
CA LYS A 136 0.50 -12.00 21.33
C LYS A 136 -0.41 -10.87 20.90
N PHE A 137 -0.32 -9.72 21.58
CA PHE A 137 -1.23 -8.60 21.34
C PHE A 137 -0.60 -7.48 20.51
N LYS A 138 -1.40 -6.98 19.57
CA LYS A 138 -1.18 -5.72 18.86
C LYS A 138 -2.22 -4.70 19.32
N LEU A 139 -1.78 -3.48 19.63
CA LEU A 139 -2.68 -2.38 19.98
C LEU A 139 -2.77 -1.41 18.82
N ARG A 140 -3.98 -1.02 18.46
CA ARG A 140 -4.25 -0.05 17.41
C ARG A 140 -5.30 0.95 17.84
N LYS A 141 -5.28 2.14 17.23
CA LYS A 141 -6.33 3.13 17.37
C LYS A 141 -7.63 2.58 16.78
N LYS A 142 -8.74 2.67 17.52
CA LYS A 142 -10.06 2.41 16.99
C LYS A 142 -10.48 3.57 16.10
N ALA A 143 -10.74 3.29 14.83
CA ALA A 143 -11.24 4.28 13.88
C ALA A 143 -12.74 4.54 14.04
N SER A 144 -13.21 5.60 13.38
CA SER A 144 -14.64 5.94 13.33
C SER A 144 -15.48 4.90 12.63
N ASN A 145 -14.93 4.31 11.56
CA ASN A 145 -15.55 3.20 10.84
C ASN A 145 -14.60 2.01 10.78
N MET A 146 -15.04 0.88 11.33
CA MET A 146 -14.24 -0.35 11.42
C MET A 146 -14.64 -1.41 10.37
N HIS A 147 -15.65 -1.14 9.55
CA HIS A 147 -16.26 -2.13 8.66
C HIS A 147 -15.24 -2.89 7.78
N VAL A 148 -14.28 -2.17 7.17
CA VAL A 148 -13.25 -2.80 6.32
C VAL A 148 -12.37 -3.72 7.17
N MET A 149 -11.93 -3.24 8.34
CA MET A 149 -11.08 -4.02 9.24
C MET A 149 -11.80 -5.24 9.81
N GLU A 150 -13.06 -5.08 10.21
CA GLU A 150 -13.90 -6.17 10.71
C GLU A 150 -14.10 -7.26 9.67
N ASN A 151 -14.34 -6.91 8.41
CA ASN A 151 -14.47 -7.87 7.32
C ASN A 151 -13.17 -8.65 7.08
N ILE A 152 -12.02 -7.96 7.08
CA ILE A 152 -10.72 -8.60 6.93
C ILE A 152 -10.46 -9.55 8.11
N HIS A 153 -10.63 -9.08 9.35
CA HIS A 153 -10.41 -9.92 10.53
C HIS A 153 -11.32 -11.15 10.55
N ARG A 154 -12.60 -10.99 10.17
CA ARG A 154 -13.53 -12.11 10.05
C ARG A 154 -13.04 -13.11 9.00
N THR A 155 -12.63 -12.66 7.82
CA THR A 155 -12.08 -13.52 6.78
C THR A 155 -10.85 -14.29 7.29
N LEU A 156 -9.89 -13.59 7.91
CA LEU A 156 -8.68 -14.20 8.43
C LEU A 156 -8.96 -15.20 9.58
N TYR A 157 -9.95 -14.94 10.39
CA TYR A 157 -10.40 -15.86 11.46
C TYR A 157 -11.05 -17.12 10.89
N GLU A 158 -12.00 -16.96 9.98
CA GLU A 158 -12.75 -18.07 9.36
C GLU A 158 -11.86 -19.00 8.54
N THR A 159 -10.73 -18.51 8.02
CA THR A 159 -9.77 -19.25 7.17
C THR A 159 -8.48 -19.63 7.90
N ALA A 160 -8.49 -19.67 9.23
CA ALA A 160 -7.26 -19.87 10.02
C ALA A 160 -6.54 -21.19 9.68
N ASP A 161 -7.26 -22.31 9.57
CA ASP A 161 -6.66 -23.61 9.26
C ASP A 161 -6.07 -23.65 7.84
N GLU A 162 -6.78 -23.09 6.87
CA GLU A 162 -6.31 -22.94 5.49
C GLU A 162 -5.03 -22.10 5.44
N ARG A 163 -4.99 -21.01 6.18
CA ARG A 163 -3.82 -20.11 6.26
C ARG A 163 -2.61 -20.76 6.94
N ILE A 164 -2.81 -21.60 7.94
CA ILE A 164 -1.70 -22.35 8.56
C ILE A 164 -1.03 -23.22 7.51
N GLN A 165 -1.80 -23.98 6.73
CA GLN A 165 -1.26 -24.82 5.68
C GLN A 165 -0.58 -23.99 4.58
N PHE A 166 -1.24 -22.91 4.12
CA PHE A 166 -0.68 -21.99 3.15
C PHE A 166 0.68 -21.40 3.60
N TYR A 167 0.80 -20.93 4.85
CA TYR A 167 2.07 -20.42 5.36
C TYR A 167 3.17 -21.47 5.38
N LYS A 168 2.83 -22.71 5.68
CA LYS A 168 3.77 -23.83 5.67
C LYS A 168 4.27 -24.10 4.24
N ASP A 169 3.34 -24.20 3.29
CA ASP A 169 3.66 -24.46 1.88
C ASP A 169 4.52 -23.34 1.29
N VAL A 170 4.21 -22.09 1.58
CA VAL A 170 5.02 -20.91 1.19
C VAL A 170 6.42 -20.99 1.78
N GLY A 171 6.55 -21.33 3.06
CA GLY A 171 7.87 -21.48 3.69
C GLY A 171 8.70 -22.61 3.08
N GLU A 172 8.08 -23.74 2.78
CA GLU A 172 8.75 -24.85 2.10
C GLU A 172 9.27 -24.45 0.71
N ARG A 173 8.49 -23.67 -0.05
CA ARG A 173 8.93 -23.12 -1.34
C ARG A 173 10.09 -22.13 -1.19
N ILE A 174 10.07 -21.22 -0.21
CA ILE A 174 11.12 -20.21 0.02
C ILE A 174 12.42 -20.85 0.49
N PHE A 175 12.36 -21.82 1.40
CA PHE A 175 13.54 -22.39 2.06
C PHE A 175 14.03 -23.69 1.43
N ARG A 176 13.49 -24.08 0.27
CA ARG A 176 13.99 -25.23 -0.49
C ARG A 176 15.46 -25.04 -0.88
N SER A 177 16.12 -26.14 -1.16
CA SER A 177 17.47 -26.09 -1.74
C SER A 177 17.46 -25.42 -3.11
N LYS A 178 18.47 -24.62 -3.40
CA LYS A 178 18.63 -24.01 -4.73
C LYS A 178 18.86 -25.11 -5.78
N LEU A 179 18.29 -24.91 -6.96
CA LEU A 179 18.43 -25.83 -8.09
C LEU A 179 19.80 -25.70 -8.79
N SER A 180 20.42 -24.52 -8.66
CA SER A 180 21.72 -24.23 -9.31
C SER A 180 22.62 -23.40 -8.40
N ASP A 181 23.92 -23.76 -8.40
CA ASP A 181 24.98 -22.94 -7.78
C ASP A 181 25.60 -21.94 -8.77
N SER A 182 25.01 -21.80 -9.98
CA SER A 182 25.45 -20.82 -10.98
C SER A 182 25.32 -19.38 -10.46
N PRO A 183 26.15 -18.44 -10.97
CA PRO A 183 25.97 -17.02 -10.67
C PRO A 183 24.54 -16.57 -10.96
N ALA A 184 24.05 -15.64 -10.18
CA ALA A 184 22.70 -15.14 -10.34
C ALA A 184 22.51 -14.55 -11.75
N GLU A 185 21.59 -15.09 -12.53
CA GLU A 185 21.05 -14.43 -13.71
C GLU A 185 19.69 -13.86 -13.38
N ALA A 186 19.45 -12.63 -13.81
CA ALA A 186 18.18 -11.98 -13.59
C ALA A 186 17.77 -11.13 -14.80
N SER A 187 16.47 -11.16 -15.09
CA SER A 187 15.87 -10.35 -16.14
C SER A 187 14.53 -9.78 -15.68
N ILE A 188 14.13 -8.67 -16.27
CA ILE A 188 12.80 -8.08 -16.12
C ILE A 188 12.11 -8.07 -17.47
N VAL A 189 10.87 -8.55 -17.51
CA VAL A 189 9.95 -8.37 -18.63
C VAL A 189 8.90 -7.34 -18.24
N THR A 190 8.75 -6.30 -19.04
CA THR A 190 7.81 -5.21 -18.83
C THR A 190 6.43 -5.62 -19.34
N LEU A 191 5.43 -5.70 -18.46
CA LEU A 191 4.09 -6.19 -18.80
C LEU A 191 3.04 -5.08 -18.89
N GLY A 192 3.34 -3.91 -18.34
CA GLY A 192 2.50 -2.71 -18.33
C GLY A 192 3.14 -1.58 -17.52
N GLY A 193 2.64 -0.35 -17.66
CA GLY A 193 3.18 0.81 -16.97
C GLY A 193 4.50 1.34 -17.55
N PHE A 194 4.84 1.00 -18.81
CA PHE A 194 6.04 1.48 -19.49
C PHE A 194 5.67 2.29 -20.73
N ALA A 195 6.12 3.55 -20.77
CA ALA A 195 5.69 4.58 -21.72
C ALA A 195 4.17 4.84 -21.69
N GLU A 196 3.54 4.50 -20.60
CA GLU A 196 2.15 4.70 -20.26
C GLU A 196 1.98 4.86 -18.74
N VAL A 197 0.83 5.34 -18.31
CA VAL A 197 0.40 5.35 -16.91
C VAL A 197 -0.61 4.22 -16.69
N ALA A 198 -0.75 3.75 -15.43
CA ALA A 198 -1.58 2.62 -15.02
C ALA A 198 -1.12 1.24 -15.51
N ARG A 199 -1.88 0.20 -15.21
CA ARG A 199 -1.59 -1.24 -15.39
C ARG A 199 -0.13 -1.63 -15.10
N SER A 200 0.47 -1.04 -14.07
CA SER A 200 1.86 -1.31 -13.72
C SER A 200 2.06 -2.78 -13.42
N ALA A 201 2.99 -3.42 -14.14
CA ALA A 201 3.33 -4.81 -13.97
C ALA A 201 4.70 -5.12 -14.59
N MET A 202 5.53 -5.86 -13.86
CA MET A 202 6.83 -6.36 -14.31
C MET A 202 7.04 -7.77 -13.82
N LEU A 203 7.58 -8.64 -14.66
CA LEU A 203 8.00 -9.98 -14.26
C LEU A 203 9.51 -9.99 -14.05
N LEU A 204 9.95 -10.15 -12.81
CA LEU A 204 11.32 -10.46 -12.47
C LEU A 204 11.51 -11.97 -12.55
N SER A 205 12.44 -12.42 -13.39
CA SER A 205 12.81 -13.82 -13.53
C SER A 205 14.27 -14.03 -13.18
N THR A 206 14.53 -15.03 -12.34
CA THR A 206 15.86 -15.53 -12.02
C THR A 206 15.96 -17.01 -12.44
N HIS A 207 17.07 -17.71 -12.13
CA HIS A 207 17.13 -19.15 -12.31
C HIS A 207 16.15 -19.93 -11.42
N GLU A 208 15.85 -19.37 -10.24
CA GLU A 208 15.09 -20.06 -9.19
C GLU A 208 13.65 -19.57 -9.10
N SER A 209 13.37 -18.34 -9.55
CA SER A 209 12.15 -17.63 -9.15
C SER A 209 11.57 -16.77 -10.25
N LYS A 210 10.24 -16.66 -10.24
CA LYS A 210 9.45 -15.74 -11.07
C LYS A 210 8.57 -14.91 -10.16
N ILE A 211 8.84 -13.61 -10.08
CA ILE A 211 8.17 -12.69 -9.17
C ILE A 211 7.49 -11.58 -9.96
N LEU A 212 6.20 -11.41 -9.77
CA LEU A 212 5.43 -10.33 -10.36
C LEU A 212 5.51 -9.09 -9.45
N LEU A 213 6.03 -7.99 -9.97
CA LEU A 213 6.13 -6.70 -9.29
C LEU A 213 5.01 -5.81 -9.79
N ASP A 214 4.05 -5.53 -8.93
CA ASP A 214 2.74 -4.95 -9.21
C ASP A 214 1.92 -5.78 -10.24
N CYS A 215 0.63 -5.59 -10.23
CA CYS A 215 -0.31 -6.18 -11.19
C CYS A 215 -1.56 -5.30 -11.31
N GLY A 216 -1.42 -4.19 -12.02
CA GLY A 216 -2.45 -3.17 -12.11
C GLY A 216 -3.41 -3.32 -13.29
N LEU A 217 -4.44 -2.48 -13.29
CA LEU A 217 -5.40 -2.29 -14.37
C LEU A 217 -5.28 -0.88 -14.95
N ASN A 218 -5.59 -0.73 -16.24
CA ASN A 218 -5.81 0.57 -16.87
C ASN A 218 -7.29 0.73 -17.24
N LEU A 219 -8.08 1.28 -16.34
CA LEU A 219 -9.53 1.46 -16.53
C LEU A 219 -9.88 2.54 -17.56
N PHE A 220 -8.91 3.35 -18.00
CA PHE A 220 -9.10 4.39 -19.01
C PHE A 220 -8.69 3.94 -20.42
N ALA A 221 -8.18 2.72 -20.55
CA ALA A 221 -7.80 2.17 -21.85
C ALA A 221 -9.01 2.07 -22.79
N LYS A 222 -8.76 2.32 -24.07
CA LYS A 222 -9.78 2.19 -25.13
C LYS A 222 -9.85 0.76 -25.65
N GLU A 223 -8.69 0.13 -25.77
CA GLU A 223 -8.57 -1.23 -26.29
C GLU A 223 -8.57 -2.24 -25.12
N PRO A 224 -9.32 -3.33 -25.21
CA PRO A 224 -9.39 -4.35 -24.14
C PRO A 224 -8.01 -4.91 -23.73
N LEU A 225 -7.11 -5.09 -24.69
CA LEU A 225 -5.74 -5.58 -24.44
C LEU A 225 -4.87 -4.60 -23.66
N ASP A 226 -5.26 -3.32 -23.59
CA ASP A 226 -4.56 -2.29 -22.83
C ASP A 226 -5.12 -2.09 -21.41
N ILE A 227 -6.18 -2.80 -21.06
CA ILE A 227 -6.75 -2.81 -19.71
C ILE A 227 -5.89 -3.66 -18.78
N LEU A 228 -5.42 -4.83 -19.24
CA LEU A 228 -4.75 -5.85 -18.45
C LEU A 228 -3.23 -5.84 -18.66
N PRO A 229 -2.44 -6.27 -17.67
CA PRO A 229 -1.02 -6.56 -17.87
C PRO A 229 -0.85 -7.69 -18.90
N ARG A 230 0.19 -7.59 -19.72
CA ARG A 230 0.44 -8.53 -20.82
C ARG A 230 1.16 -9.82 -20.37
N LEU A 231 0.67 -10.44 -19.30
CA LEU A 231 1.17 -11.74 -18.82
C LEU A 231 0.91 -12.86 -19.83
N ASP A 232 -0.13 -12.73 -20.64
CA ASP A 232 -0.62 -13.66 -21.67
C ASP A 232 0.46 -14.10 -22.67
N ILE A 233 1.41 -13.23 -22.99
CA ILE A 233 2.42 -13.50 -24.03
C ILE A 233 3.76 -13.99 -23.48
N THR A 234 3.93 -14.04 -22.15
CA THR A 234 5.20 -14.48 -21.54
C THR A 234 5.45 -15.97 -21.70
N GLY A 235 4.41 -16.75 -22.00
CA GLY A 235 4.46 -18.21 -22.00
C GLY A 235 4.57 -18.82 -20.60
N ILE A 236 4.43 -18.02 -19.55
CA ILE A 236 4.51 -18.43 -18.15
C ILE A 236 3.09 -18.70 -17.65
N GLY A 237 2.89 -19.87 -17.06
CA GLY A 237 1.65 -20.18 -16.35
C GLY A 237 1.49 -19.32 -15.10
N ILE A 238 0.27 -18.98 -14.75
CA ILE A 238 -0.02 -18.23 -13.51
C ILE A 238 0.52 -18.99 -12.29
N ASN A 239 0.45 -20.32 -12.30
CA ASN A 239 0.95 -21.19 -11.23
C ASN A 239 2.49 -21.27 -11.18
N ASP A 240 3.18 -20.76 -12.19
CA ASP A 240 4.65 -20.70 -12.19
C ASP A 240 5.18 -19.48 -11.42
N LEU A 241 4.30 -18.58 -10.99
CA LEU A 241 4.69 -17.42 -10.19
C LEU A 241 4.97 -17.83 -8.75
N ASP A 242 6.16 -17.52 -8.26
CA ASP A 242 6.55 -17.79 -6.87
C ASP A 242 5.99 -16.76 -5.90
N ALA A 243 5.82 -15.51 -6.33
CA ALA A 243 5.30 -14.42 -5.52
C ALA A 243 4.75 -13.26 -6.36
N VAL A 244 3.82 -12.52 -5.77
CA VAL A 244 3.40 -11.18 -6.22
C VAL A 244 3.84 -10.18 -5.14
N VAL A 245 4.42 -9.05 -5.55
CA VAL A 245 4.78 -7.96 -4.63
C VAL A 245 4.05 -6.70 -5.07
N LEU A 246 3.33 -6.05 -4.16
CA LEU A 246 2.59 -4.82 -4.45
C LEU A 246 3.26 -3.60 -3.82
N SER A 247 3.45 -2.56 -4.63
CA SER A 247 3.97 -1.27 -4.15
C SER A 247 2.94 -0.50 -3.32
N HIS A 248 1.69 -0.49 -3.75
CA HIS A 248 0.58 0.17 -3.06
C HIS A 248 -0.81 -0.29 -3.59
N ALA A 249 -1.85 0.27 -3.00
CA ALA A 249 -3.23 -0.22 -3.14
C ALA A 249 -3.97 0.20 -4.41
N HIS A 250 -3.56 1.26 -5.13
CA HIS A 250 -4.31 1.75 -6.30
C HIS A 250 -4.56 0.63 -7.32
N LEU A 251 -5.73 0.65 -7.96
CA LEU A 251 -6.09 -0.33 -8.99
C LEU A 251 -5.09 -0.37 -10.15
N SER A 252 -4.39 0.73 -10.43
CA SER A 252 -3.29 0.79 -11.40
C SER A 252 -2.08 -0.08 -11.03
N HIS A 253 -2.00 -0.60 -9.78
CA HIS A 253 -0.92 -1.43 -9.25
C HIS A 253 -1.41 -2.76 -8.64
N SER A 254 -2.66 -2.84 -8.15
CA SER A 254 -3.21 -4.01 -7.46
C SER A 254 -4.46 -4.60 -8.12
N GLY A 255 -5.03 -3.89 -9.10
CA GLY A 255 -6.37 -4.21 -9.59
C GLY A 255 -6.52 -5.53 -10.33
N PHE A 256 -5.42 -6.08 -10.86
CA PHE A 256 -5.43 -7.39 -11.53
C PHE A 256 -5.24 -8.57 -10.57
N LEU A 257 -4.86 -8.31 -9.32
CA LEU A 257 -4.52 -9.35 -8.35
C LEU A 257 -5.65 -10.39 -8.14
N PRO A 258 -6.93 -10.03 -7.90
CA PRO A 258 -7.98 -11.04 -7.71
C PRO A 258 -8.21 -11.90 -8.95
N PHE A 259 -7.93 -11.36 -10.15
CA PHE A 259 -8.00 -12.11 -11.40
C PHE A 259 -6.96 -13.25 -11.46
N LEU A 260 -5.76 -13.05 -10.91
CA LEU A 260 -4.76 -14.10 -10.81
C LEU A 260 -5.29 -15.29 -10.00
N PHE A 261 -5.95 -15.03 -8.85
CA PHE A 261 -6.56 -16.08 -8.02
C PHE A 261 -7.70 -16.78 -8.72
N LYS A 262 -8.56 -16.05 -9.42
CA LYS A 262 -9.63 -16.63 -10.25
C LYS A 262 -9.12 -17.66 -11.26
N TYR A 263 -7.89 -17.49 -11.74
CA TYR A 263 -7.25 -18.35 -12.74
C TYR A 263 -6.15 -19.25 -12.17
N GLY A 264 -6.17 -19.47 -10.84
CA GLY A 264 -5.43 -20.54 -10.19
C GLY A 264 -4.07 -20.14 -9.59
N TYR A 265 -3.78 -18.85 -9.41
CA TYR A 265 -2.63 -18.46 -8.59
C TYR A 265 -2.85 -18.92 -7.14
N ASP A 266 -1.85 -19.59 -6.56
CA ASP A 266 -1.89 -20.13 -5.20
C ASP A 266 -0.73 -19.63 -4.32
N GLY A 267 0.07 -18.72 -4.85
CA GLY A 267 1.27 -18.19 -4.18
C GLY A 267 1.00 -17.01 -3.25
N PRO A 268 2.04 -16.51 -2.56
CA PRO A 268 1.96 -15.39 -1.63
C PRO A 268 1.92 -14.04 -2.34
N VAL A 269 1.20 -13.08 -1.71
CA VAL A 269 1.23 -11.67 -2.06
C VAL A 269 1.90 -10.91 -0.94
N TYR A 270 2.92 -10.12 -1.25
CA TYR A 270 3.65 -9.30 -0.28
C TYR A 270 3.35 -7.82 -0.49
N CYS A 271 3.01 -7.13 0.57
CA CYS A 271 2.80 -5.68 0.59
C CYS A 271 3.01 -5.13 2.00
N SER A 272 2.93 -3.82 2.19
CA SER A 272 2.89 -3.22 3.54
C SER A 272 1.54 -3.49 4.22
N GLU A 273 1.50 -3.45 5.56
CA GLU A 273 0.25 -3.71 6.31
C GLU A 273 -0.93 -2.84 5.87
N PRO A 274 -0.81 -1.50 5.70
CA PRO A 274 -1.97 -0.68 5.30
C PRO A 274 -2.44 -0.92 3.87
N THR A 275 -1.58 -1.47 3.00
CA THR A 275 -1.94 -1.77 1.62
C THR A 275 -3.05 -2.82 1.53
N LEU A 276 -3.07 -3.81 2.44
CA LEU A 276 -4.09 -4.86 2.45
C LEU A 276 -5.53 -4.31 2.59
N PRO A 277 -5.90 -3.55 3.63
CA PRO A 277 -7.25 -3.02 3.73
C PRO A 277 -7.59 -2.00 2.64
N LEU A 278 -6.62 -1.21 2.18
CA LEU A 278 -6.83 -0.25 1.11
C LEU A 278 -7.11 -0.94 -0.23
N MET A 279 -6.32 -1.97 -0.61
CA MET A 279 -6.56 -2.71 -1.85
C MET A 279 -7.88 -3.50 -1.81
N ASN A 280 -8.25 -4.07 -0.63
CA ASN A 280 -9.55 -4.72 -0.46
C ASN A 280 -10.70 -3.75 -0.71
N LEU A 281 -10.60 -2.53 -0.18
CA LEU A 281 -11.59 -1.47 -0.42
C LEU A 281 -11.65 -1.08 -1.90
N GLU A 282 -10.51 -0.83 -2.54
CA GLU A 282 -10.41 -0.46 -3.97
C GLU A 282 -11.02 -1.51 -4.89
N GLN A 283 -10.66 -2.77 -4.68
CA GLN A 283 -11.14 -3.90 -5.48
C GLN A 283 -12.64 -4.15 -5.27
N THR A 284 -13.13 -3.97 -4.05
CA THR A 284 -14.57 -4.07 -3.74
C THR A 284 -15.36 -2.92 -4.40
N GLU A 285 -14.83 -1.69 -4.36
CA GLU A 285 -15.43 -0.55 -5.05
C GLU A 285 -15.41 -0.72 -6.57
N TYR A 286 -14.36 -1.34 -7.13
CA TYR A 286 -14.32 -1.69 -8.55
C TYR A 286 -15.47 -2.62 -8.94
N ILE A 287 -15.72 -3.70 -8.16
CA ILE A 287 -16.87 -4.59 -8.43
C ILE A 287 -18.18 -3.82 -8.35
N ARG A 288 -18.38 -3.01 -7.30
CA ARG A 288 -19.61 -2.25 -7.09
C ARG A 288 -19.91 -1.30 -8.26
N LYS A 289 -18.86 -0.66 -8.82
CA LYS A 289 -18.96 0.30 -9.92
C LYS A 289 -19.03 -0.34 -11.31
N SER A 290 -18.68 -1.61 -11.43
CA SER A 290 -18.65 -2.31 -12.73
C SER A 290 -20.02 -2.77 -13.25
N ASN A 291 -21.10 -2.54 -12.52
CA ASN A 291 -22.48 -2.89 -12.93
C ASN A 291 -22.64 -4.34 -13.45
N GLY A 292 -21.85 -5.28 -12.90
CA GLY A 292 -21.84 -6.69 -13.31
C GLY A 292 -20.75 -7.08 -14.32
N ASP A 293 -20.01 -6.13 -14.86
CA ASP A 293 -18.92 -6.36 -15.83
C ASP A 293 -17.53 -6.50 -15.18
N ALA A 294 -17.48 -6.71 -13.86
CA ALA A 294 -16.22 -6.94 -13.16
C ALA A 294 -15.52 -8.22 -13.63
N ILE A 295 -14.21 -8.16 -13.83
CA ILE A 295 -13.40 -9.30 -14.31
C ILE A 295 -13.19 -10.39 -13.24
N TYR A 296 -13.50 -10.09 -11.97
CA TYR A 296 -13.39 -10.99 -10.81
C TYR A 296 -14.56 -10.75 -9.83
N SER A 297 -14.71 -11.64 -8.87
CA SER A 297 -15.77 -11.65 -7.85
C SER A 297 -15.26 -11.25 -6.45
N LEU A 298 -16.18 -11.07 -5.49
CA LEU A 298 -15.84 -10.86 -4.08
C LEU A 298 -15.11 -12.07 -3.46
N GLU A 299 -15.37 -13.28 -3.93
CA GLU A 299 -14.66 -14.48 -3.46
C GLU A 299 -13.20 -14.47 -3.91
N ASP A 300 -12.91 -14.00 -5.13
CA ASP A 300 -11.54 -13.85 -5.62
C ASP A 300 -10.77 -12.79 -4.80
N ILE A 301 -11.45 -11.71 -4.35
CA ILE A 301 -10.85 -10.73 -3.44
C ILE A 301 -10.58 -11.37 -2.06
N LYS A 302 -11.51 -12.16 -1.54
CA LYS A 302 -11.34 -12.87 -0.27
C LYS A 302 -10.13 -13.81 -0.33
N THR A 303 -9.98 -14.56 -1.41
CA THR A 303 -8.80 -15.42 -1.64
C THR A 303 -7.52 -14.59 -1.67
N ALA A 304 -7.51 -13.45 -2.34
CA ALA A 304 -6.35 -12.54 -2.33
C ALA A 304 -6.00 -12.05 -0.91
N VAL A 305 -6.99 -11.75 -0.06
CA VAL A 305 -6.76 -11.38 1.36
C VAL A 305 -6.09 -12.52 2.13
N VAL A 306 -6.58 -13.76 1.96
CA VAL A 306 -6.06 -14.97 2.64
C VAL A 306 -4.60 -15.23 2.27
N HIS A 307 -4.22 -15.01 1.01
CA HIS A 307 -2.87 -15.23 0.50
C HIS A 307 -1.93 -14.02 0.66
N THR A 308 -2.41 -12.92 1.24
CA THR A 308 -1.57 -11.74 1.46
C THR A 308 -0.80 -11.86 2.78
N ILE A 309 0.52 -11.71 2.70
CA ILE A 309 1.45 -11.68 3.83
C ILE A 309 1.99 -10.27 3.99
N PRO A 310 1.42 -9.45 4.88
CA PRO A 310 1.89 -8.09 5.12
C PRO A 310 3.29 -8.08 5.71
N LEU A 311 4.15 -7.19 5.21
CA LEU A 311 5.53 -7.02 5.65
C LEU A 311 5.73 -5.68 6.35
N ASN A 312 6.57 -5.69 7.39
CA ASN A 312 7.02 -4.47 8.05
C ASN A 312 8.05 -3.73 7.20
N LEU A 313 7.95 -2.40 7.15
CA LEU A 313 8.93 -1.56 6.45
C LEU A 313 10.33 -1.70 7.06
N GLY A 314 11.35 -1.63 6.23
CA GLY A 314 12.76 -1.68 6.62
C GLY A 314 13.29 -3.07 6.98
N ILE A 315 12.47 -4.10 6.93
CA ILE A 315 12.84 -5.46 7.31
C ILE A 315 13.15 -6.30 6.08
N VAL A 316 14.37 -6.83 6.02
CA VAL A 316 14.77 -7.77 4.95
C VAL A 316 14.04 -9.10 5.14
N THR A 317 13.37 -9.57 4.11
CA THR A 317 12.50 -10.75 4.13
C THR A 317 12.81 -11.64 2.93
N ASP A 318 13.02 -12.93 3.15
CA ASP A 318 13.13 -13.92 2.06
C ASP A 318 11.73 -14.09 1.42
N ILE A 319 11.61 -13.91 0.11
CA ILE A 319 10.34 -14.09 -0.62
C ILE A 319 10.39 -15.21 -1.64
N SER A 320 11.58 -15.71 -1.92
CA SER A 320 11.85 -16.88 -2.75
C SER A 320 13.24 -17.43 -2.41
N PRO A 321 13.69 -18.56 -2.98
CA PRO A 321 14.99 -19.16 -2.64
C PRO A 321 16.19 -18.28 -2.89
N ASP A 322 16.09 -17.35 -3.83
CA ASP A 322 17.21 -16.51 -4.28
C ASP A 322 16.88 -15.00 -4.30
N VAL A 323 15.70 -14.59 -3.86
CA VAL A 323 15.36 -13.17 -3.77
C VAL A 323 14.87 -12.79 -2.37
N LYS A 324 15.43 -11.71 -1.85
CA LYS A 324 14.96 -11.06 -0.62
C LYS A 324 14.38 -9.69 -0.95
N LEU A 325 13.39 -9.28 -0.19
CA LEU A 325 12.67 -8.04 -0.32
C LEU A 325 12.82 -7.18 0.93
N THR A 326 13.04 -5.89 0.74
CA THR A 326 12.89 -4.87 1.79
C THR A 326 11.94 -3.80 1.27
N LEU A 327 10.82 -3.60 1.96
CA LEU A 327 9.90 -2.50 1.66
C LEU A 327 10.34 -1.25 2.42
N THR A 328 10.35 -0.11 1.73
CA THR A 328 10.60 1.20 2.34
C THR A 328 9.53 2.19 1.90
N ASN A 329 9.15 3.14 2.76
CA ASN A 329 8.07 4.08 2.45
C ASN A 329 8.40 4.91 1.19
N SER A 330 7.46 4.98 0.23
CA SER A 330 7.57 5.83 -0.97
C SER A 330 6.88 7.18 -0.81
N CYS A 331 6.07 7.35 0.25
CA CYS A 331 5.35 8.59 0.60
C CYS A 331 4.35 9.08 -0.44
N HIS A 332 3.93 8.20 -1.33
CA HIS A 332 2.88 8.47 -2.32
C HIS A 332 1.50 8.48 -1.65
N VAL A 333 1.11 7.36 -1.07
CA VAL A 333 -0.13 7.20 -0.29
C VAL A 333 0.13 6.33 0.95
N LEU A 334 -0.85 6.19 1.84
CA LEU A 334 -0.75 5.31 3.01
C LEU A 334 -0.38 3.88 2.58
N GLY A 335 0.66 3.33 3.20
CA GLY A 335 1.16 1.99 2.89
C GLY A 335 2.00 1.88 1.62
N SER A 336 2.10 2.94 0.81
CA SER A 336 2.92 2.89 -0.40
C SER A 336 4.39 2.63 -0.08
N SER A 337 5.02 1.77 -0.86
CA SER A 337 6.38 1.31 -0.60
C SER A 337 7.22 1.16 -1.88
N MET A 338 8.49 1.49 -1.75
CA MET A 338 9.52 1.10 -2.70
C MET A 338 9.95 -0.33 -2.41
N MET A 339 10.19 -1.11 -3.44
CA MET A 339 10.65 -2.48 -3.34
C MET A 339 12.17 -2.53 -3.55
N HIS A 340 12.93 -2.84 -2.51
CA HIS A 340 14.35 -3.10 -2.62
C HIS A 340 14.57 -4.62 -2.67
N LEU A 341 14.87 -5.11 -3.86
CA LEU A 341 15.07 -6.52 -4.17
C LEU A 341 16.55 -6.87 -4.14
N HIS A 342 16.92 -7.89 -3.38
CA HIS A 342 18.27 -8.41 -3.27
C HIS A 342 18.30 -9.78 -3.97
N ILE A 343 18.94 -9.85 -5.13
CA ILE A 343 18.98 -11.05 -5.99
C ILE A 343 20.26 -11.82 -5.72
N GLY A 344 20.14 -13.13 -5.61
CA GLY A 344 21.24 -14.03 -5.28
C GLY A 344 21.75 -13.78 -3.85
N ASN A 345 23.05 -13.83 -3.66
CA ASN A 345 23.70 -13.47 -2.38
C ASN A 345 24.03 -11.97 -2.29
N GLY A 346 23.21 -11.12 -2.92
CA GLY A 346 23.47 -9.68 -3.11
C GLY A 346 24.29 -9.41 -4.37
N ASP A 347 24.23 -10.30 -5.36
CA ASP A 347 24.92 -10.16 -6.64
C ASP A 347 24.38 -8.98 -7.43
N HIS A 348 23.09 -8.73 -7.34
CA HIS A 348 22.43 -7.56 -7.93
C HIS A 348 21.30 -7.03 -7.05
N ASN A 349 21.19 -5.72 -6.96
CA ASN A 349 20.14 -5.08 -6.16
C ASN A 349 19.34 -4.12 -7.02
N VAL A 350 18.03 -4.27 -6.96
CA VAL A 350 17.06 -3.45 -7.71
C VAL A 350 16.21 -2.66 -6.72
N VAL A 351 16.06 -1.37 -6.94
CA VAL A 351 15.04 -0.56 -6.27
C VAL A 351 14.00 -0.18 -7.30
N TYR A 352 12.75 -0.57 -7.05
CA TYR A 352 11.58 -0.11 -7.77
C TYR A 352 10.80 0.85 -6.89
N THR A 353 10.64 2.09 -7.36
CA THR A 353 10.02 3.15 -6.55
C THR A 353 8.50 2.97 -6.39
N GLY A 354 7.86 2.16 -7.25
CA GLY A 354 6.43 2.33 -7.46
C GLY A 354 6.17 3.79 -7.85
N GLU A 355 5.15 4.37 -7.30
CA GLU A 355 4.90 5.81 -7.31
C GLU A 355 5.48 6.43 -6.03
N MET A 356 6.08 7.61 -6.15
CA MET A 356 6.79 8.22 -5.03
C MET A 356 6.61 9.73 -4.94
N ARG A 357 6.73 10.28 -3.73
CA ARG A 357 6.72 11.72 -3.48
C ARG A 357 7.98 12.12 -2.72
N PHE A 358 8.96 12.69 -3.40
CA PHE A 358 10.24 13.07 -2.80
C PHE A 358 10.21 14.48 -2.18
N ARG A 359 9.22 14.74 -1.35
CA ARG A 359 9.10 15.92 -0.48
C ARG A 359 8.29 15.60 0.76
N ASP A 360 8.43 16.44 1.79
CA ASP A 360 7.57 16.40 2.97
C ASP A 360 6.18 16.96 2.63
N SER A 361 5.16 16.42 3.30
CA SER A 361 3.79 16.89 3.23
C SER A 361 3.13 16.83 4.62
N ILE A 362 1.89 17.24 4.72
CA ILE A 362 1.17 17.14 5.99
C ILE A 362 1.00 15.68 6.43
N LEU A 363 0.78 14.76 5.49
CA LEU A 363 0.60 13.34 5.77
C LEU A 363 1.90 12.57 5.93
N PHE A 364 2.94 12.87 5.16
CA PHE A 364 4.13 12.03 5.07
C PHE A 364 5.42 12.82 5.13
N THR A 365 6.42 12.21 5.75
CA THR A 365 7.82 12.64 5.64
C THR A 365 8.44 12.00 4.40
N LYS A 366 9.21 12.76 3.62
CA LYS A 366 9.82 12.31 2.35
C LYS A 366 10.56 10.98 2.48
N PRO A 367 10.58 10.16 1.41
CA PRO A 367 11.19 8.83 1.44
C PRO A 367 12.70 8.87 1.62
N SER A 368 13.22 7.80 2.21
CA SER A 368 14.66 7.58 2.35
C SER A 368 15.30 7.24 1.00
N PHE A 369 16.58 7.56 0.87
CA PHE A 369 17.48 7.14 -0.22
C PHE A 369 18.71 6.38 0.30
N ASN A 370 18.65 5.92 1.57
CA ASN A 370 19.76 5.24 2.25
C ASN A 370 19.76 3.73 1.97
N PHE A 371 19.95 3.35 0.72
CA PHE A 371 20.18 1.97 0.34
C PHE A 371 21.67 1.62 0.49
N THR A 372 21.99 0.46 1.05
CA THR A 372 23.38 0.00 1.17
C THR A 372 23.98 -0.24 -0.22
N ARG A 373 23.22 -0.93 -1.09
CA ARG A 373 23.58 -1.23 -2.48
C ARG A 373 22.35 -1.08 -3.36
N VAL A 374 22.53 -0.51 -4.54
CA VAL A 374 21.51 -0.44 -5.60
C VAL A 374 22.20 -0.31 -6.96
N GLU A 375 22.17 -1.34 -7.76
CA GLU A 375 22.76 -1.35 -9.08
C GLU A 375 21.76 -0.88 -10.14
N THR A 376 20.46 -1.23 -9.98
CA THR A 376 19.38 -0.80 -10.89
C THR A 376 18.31 -0.05 -10.13
N LEU A 377 17.94 1.12 -10.60
CA LEU A 377 16.79 1.90 -10.14
C LEU A 377 15.71 1.89 -11.22
N ILE A 378 14.49 1.52 -10.85
CA ILE A 378 13.30 1.67 -11.68
C ILE A 378 12.49 2.80 -11.07
N VAL A 379 12.31 3.91 -11.80
CA VAL A 379 11.74 5.15 -11.27
C VAL A 379 10.57 5.62 -12.11
N GLU A 380 9.51 6.09 -11.44
CA GLU A 380 8.34 6.70 -12.08
C GLU A 380 8.66 7.97 -12.86
N SER A 381 7.75 8.40 -13.73
CA SER A 381 7.87 9.62 -14.53
C SER A 381 6.54 10.32 -14.83
N THR A 382 5.59 10.24 -13.91
CA THR A 382 4.27 10.89 -14.04
C THR A 382 4.43 12.38 -14.38
N TYR A 383 5.41 13.05 -13.78
CA TYR A 383 5.81 14.44 -14.06
C TYR A 383 7.24 14.51 -14.56
N GLY A 384 7.55 13.81 -15.67
CA GLY A 384 8.90 13.65 -16.19
C GLY A 384 9.36 14.73 -17.18
N ASN A 385 8.53 15.69 -17.56
CA ASN A 385 8.95 16.81 -18.41
C ASN A 385 9.70 17.87 -17.60
N LYS A 386 10.63 18.58 -18.23
CA LYS A 386 11.38 19.66 -17.57
C LYS A 386 10.50 20.80 -17.08
N GLU A 387 9.37 20.98 -17.72
CA GLU A 387 8.37 22.00 -17.40
C GLU A 387 7.48 21.57 -16.23
N ASP A 388 7.45 20.28 -15.87
CA ASP A 388 6.70 19.75 -14.75
C ASP A 388 7.44 20.10 -13.42
N ILE A 389 7.49 21.37 -13.07
CA ILE A 389 8.07 21.89 -11.83
C ILE A 389 6.97 22.46 -10.96
N PHE A 390 6.84 21.92 -9.77
CA PHE A 390 5.84 22.37 -8.82
C PHE A 390 6.27 23.62 -8.06
N PRO A 391 5.33 24.50 -7.70
CA PRO A 391 5.60 25.54 -6.73
C PRO A 391 5.92 24.91 -5.36
N ASP A 392 6.47 25.73 -4.47
CA ASP A 392 6.61 25.34 -3.07
C ASP A 392 5.27 24.88 -2.49
N TYR A 393 5.31 23.86 -1.61
CA TYR A 393 4.12 23.23 -1.07
C TYR A 393 3.21 24.21 -0.29
N GLU A 394 3.80 25.10 0.50
CA GLU A 394 3.04 26.13 1.23
C GLU A 394 2.41 27.14 0.29
N ILE A 395 3.10 27.48 -0.82
CA ILE A 395 2.54 28.34 -1.87
C ILE A 395 1.35 27.65 -2.55
N ALA A 396 1.45 26.34 -2.82
CA ALA A 396 0.34 25.57 -3.40
C ALA A 396 -0.87 25.52 -2.46
N ILE A 397 -0.64 25.30 -1.16
CA ILE A 397 -1.69 25.36 -0.13
C ILE A 397 -2.35 26.75 -0.11
N GLN A 398 -1.55 27.82 -0.09
CA GLN A 398 -2.10 29.18 -0.06
C GLN A 398 -2.96 29.46 -1.30
N ARG A 399 -2.53 29.03 -2.49
CA ARG A 399 -3.34 29.15 -3.72
C ARG A 399 -4.66 28.39 -3.62
N LEU A 400 -4.65 27.17 -3.04
CA LEU A 400 -5.87 26.41 -2.80
C LEU A 400 -6.82 27.16 -1.86
N VAL A 401 -6.30 27.68 -0.75
CA VAL A 401 -7.08 28.45 0.25
C VAL A 401 -7.68 29.70 -0.38
N ASP A 402 -6.91 30.46 -1.14
CA ASP A 402 -7.36 31.69 -1.80
C ASP A 402 -8.43 31.38 -2.86
N SER A 403 -8.23 30.31 -3.63
CA SER A 403 -9.17 29.83 -4.64
C SER A 403 -10.53 29.47 -4.00
N VAL A 404 -10.50 28.71 -2.92
CA VAL A 404 -11.69 28.29 -2.18
C VAL A 404 -12.40 29.51 -1.59
N ASN A 405 -11.67 30.41 -0.89
CA ASN A 405 -12.25 31.63 -0.29
C ASN A 405 -12.91 32.52 -1.33
N SER A 406 -12.31 32.68 -2.50
CA SER A 406 -12.88 33.50 -3.58
C SER A 406 -14.25 33.03 -4.05
N THR A 407 -14.54 31.75 -3.89
CA THR A 407 -15.81 31.12 -4.28
C THR A 407 -16.80 31.11 -3.09
N LEU A 408 -16.35 30.72 -1.90
CA LEU A 408 -17.20 30.67 -0.71
C LEU A 408 -17.74 32.07 -0.32
N SER A 409 -16.94 33.12 -0.51
CA SER A 409 -17.37 34.50 -0.26
C SER A 409 -18.53 34.97 -1.15
N LYS A 410 -18.70 34.33 -2.30
CA LYS A 410 -19.85 34.51 -3.20
C LYS A 410 -21.04 33.61 -2.86
N LYS A 411 -20.96 32.85 -1.77
CA LYS A 411 -21.93 31.82 -1.34
C LYS A 411 -22.10 30.69 -2.34
N GLU A 412 -21.02 30.30 -3.03
CA GLU A 412 -21.00 29.30 -4.05
C GLU A 412 -20.23 28.04 -3.61
N VAL A 413 -20.23 26.99 -4.44
CA VAL A 413 -19.68 25.67 -4.13
C VAL A 413 -18.35 25.48 -4.84
N VAL A 414 -17.42 24.85 -4.14
CA VAL A 414 -16.15 24.35 -4.72
C VAL A 414 -16.19 22.84 -4.79
N LEU A 415 -16.03 22.29 -5.98
CA LEU A 415 -15.88 20.84 -6.22
C LEU A 415 -14.41 20.51 -6.43
N ILE A 416 -13.89 19.55 -5.68
CA ILE A 416 -12.49 19.12 -5.73
C ILE A 416 -12.42 17.61 -5.98
N PRO A 417 -12.41 17.19 -7.24
CA PRO A 417 -12.21 15.78 -7.60
C PRO A 417 -10.74 15.41 -7.43
N VAL A 418 -10.47 14.41 -6.59
CA VAL A 418 -9.10 13.95 -6.24
C VAL A 418 -9.05 12.44 -6.02
N PRO A 419 -7.87 11.80 -6.10
CA PRO A 419 -7.70 10.43 -5.63
C PRO A 419 -8.21 10.29 -4.20
N HIS A 420 -9.06 9.29 -3.98
CA HIS A 420 -9.70 9.10 -2.66
C HIS A 420 -8.76 8.46 -1.62
N ILE A 421 -7.58 7.94 -2.05
CA ILE A 421 -6.49 7.53 -1.17
C ILE A 421 -5.38 8.58 -1.23
N GLY A 422 -5.02 9.12 -0.08
CA GLY A 422 -3.91 10.06 0.11
C GLY A 422 -4.29 11.51 -0.06
N LEU A 423 -4.50 11.99 -1.29
CA LEU A 423 -4.73 13.43 -1.52
C LEU A 423 -6.06 13.94 -0.94
N ALA A 424 -7.12 13.15 -0.97
CA ALA A 424 -8.39 13.53 -0.36
C ALA A 424 -8.25 13.78 1.16
N GLN A 425 -7.51 12.91 1.85
CA GLN A 425 -7.22 13.06 3.28
C GLN A 425 -6.33 14.28 3.53
N GLU A 426 -5.31 14.49 2.71
CA GLU A 426 -4.40 15.64 2.84
C GLU A 426 -5.13 16.97 2.67
N ILE A 427 -5.97 17.09 1.63
CA ILE A 427 -6.80 18.29 1.39
C ILE A 427 -7.81 18.51 2.52
N SER A 428 -8.43 17.45 3.03
CA SER A 428 -9.35 17.52 4.16
C SER A 428 -8.67 18.09 5.41
N LEU A 429 -7.45 17.64 5.71
CA LEU A 429 -6.64 18.14 6.83
C LEU A 429 -6.20 19.61 6.62
N ILE A 430 -5.86 19.99 5.39
CA ILE A 430 -5.52 21.37 5.04
C ILE A 430 -6.74 22.27 5.33
N PHE A 431 -7.91 21.92 4.84
CA PHE A 431 -9.11 22.74 5.04
C PHE A 431 -9.51 22.81 6.52
N ASP A 432 -9.49 21.70 7.24
CA ASP A 432 -9.76 21.70 8.68
C ASP A 432 -8.83 22.66 9.44
N LYS A 433 -7.52 22.57 9.18
CA LYS A 433 -6.51 23.45 9.76
C LYS A 433 -6.78 24.93 9.45
N TYR A 434 -7.06 25.26 8.19
CA TYR A 434 -7.21 26.64 7.76
C TYR A 434 -8.57 27.25 8.13
N ILE A 435 -9.63 26.45 8.26
CA ILE A 435 -10.90 26.88 8.87
C ILE A 435 -10.70 27.18 10.37
N ALA A 436 -10.03 26.28 11.10
CA ALA A 436 -9.73 26.47 12.51
C ALA A 436 -8.88 27.72 12.78
N LEU A 437 -8.00 28.11 11.85
CA LEU A 437 -7.19 29.33 11.90
C LEU A 437 -7.96 30.58 11.45
N GLY A 438 -9.23 30.48 11.05
CA GLY A 438 -10.01 31.57 10.50
C GLY A 438 -9.52 32.10 9.14
N ARG A 439 -8.72 31.31 8.42
CA ARG A 439 -8.20 31.66 7.09
C ARG A 439 -9.07 31.19 5.93
N ILE A 440 -10.01 30.30 6.20
CA ILE A 440 -11.07 29.90 5.28
C ILE A 440 -12.40 30.31 5.92
N VAL A 441 -13.31 30.85 5.13
CA VAL A 441 -14.68 31.12 5.53
C VAL A 441 -15.30 29.84 6.05
N GLU A 442 -15.96 29.89 7.20
CA GLU A 442 -16.58 28.70 7.78
C GLU A 442 -17.62 28.11 6.81
N ALA A 443 -17.34 26.89 6.37
CA ALA A 443 -18.15 26.13 5.42
C ALA A 443 -18.08 24.63 5.75
N LYS A 444 -19.10 23.89 5.34
CA LYS A 444 -19.07 22.43 5.43
C LYS A 444 -18.11 21.86 4.40
N ILE A 445 -17.30 20.90 4.82
CA ILE A 445 -16.49 20.06 3.92
C ILE A 445 -17.27 18.76 3.73
N LEU A 446 -17.85 18.60 2.56
CA LEU A 446 -18.62 17.41 2.19
C LEU A 446 -17.68 16.38 1.60
N VAL A 447 -17.65 15.17 2.16
CA VAL A 447 -16.80 14.09 1.71
C VAL A 447 -17.63 12.86 1.38
N GLU A 448 -17.29 12.17 0.28
CA GLU A 448 -17.92 10.93 -0.11
C GLU A 448 -17.56 9.79 0.85
N LYS A 449 -18.48 8.80 0.97
CA LYS A 449 -18.32 7.67 1.90
C LYS A 449 -16.98 6.95 1.75
N VAL A 450 -16.55 6.66 0.52
CA VAL A 450 -15.28 5.96 0.27
C VAL A 450 -14.07 6.76 0.80
N ILE A 451 -14.10 8.10 0.77
CA ILE A 451 -13.05 8.94 1.35
C ILE A 451 -13.04 8.82 2.87
N ALA A 452 -14.21 8.74 3.51
CA ALA A 452 -14.30 8.56 4.96
C ALA A 452 -13.85 7.14 5.38
N ASP A 453 -14.16 6.11 4.59
CA ASP A 453 -13.70 4.74 4.83
C ASP A 453 -12.16 4.67 4.74
N VAL A 454 -11.55 5.28 3.73
CA VAL A 454 -10.10 5.43 3.60
C VAL A 454 -9.51 6.23 4.77
N SER A 455 -10.16 7.31 5.21
CA SER A 455 -9.71 8.10 6.37
C SER A 455 -9.70 7.28 7.65
N SER A 456 -10.67 6.37 7.82
CA SER A 456 -10.70 5.43 8.95
C SER A 456 -9.52 4.46 8.92
N ILE A 457 -9.08 4.02 7.74
CA ILE A 457 -7.87 3.19 7.61
C ILE A 457 -6.61 4.02 7.97
N HIS A 458 -6.56 5.33 7.63
CA HIS A 458 -5.47 6.22 8.06
C HIS A 458 -5.41 6.36 9.59
N GLU A 459 -6.54 6.38 10.28
CA GLU A 459 -6.58 6.38 11.75
C GLU A 459 -5.97 5.11 12.34
N VAL A 460 -6.31 3.95 11.78
CA VAL A 460 -5.83 2.64 12.25
C VAL A 460 -4.31 2.49 12.08
N TYR A 461 -3.76 3.03 11.00
CA TYR A 461 -2.36 2.89 10.62
C TYR A 461 -1.59 4.21 10.70
N SER A 462 -1.92 5.04 11.69
CA SER A 462 -1.34 6.38 11.83
C SER A 462 0.19 6.37 12.04
N GLU A 463 0.78 5.26 12.48
CA GLU A 463 2.22 5.08 12.59
C GLU A 463 2.97 5.13 11.24
N TYR A 464 2.26 5.01 10.12
CA TYR A 464 2.81 5.19 8.77
C TYR A 464 2.76 6.65 8.29
N LEU A 465 2.12 7.53 9.04
CA LEU A 465 1.95 8.95 8.73
C LEU A 465 3.09 9.79 9.31
N SER A 466 3.05 11.10 9.09
CA SER A 466 3.97 12.05 9.72
C SER A 466 3.83 11.99 11.24
N GLU A 467 4.91 12.30 11.96
CA GLU A 467 4.94 12.30 13.42
C GLU A 467 3.88 13.26 14.01
N GLU A 468 3.66 14.42 13.35
CA GLU A 468 2.62 15.37 13.74
C GLU A 468 1.22 14.72 13.69
N ILE A 469 0.85 14.11 12.57
CA ILE A 469 -0.48 13.51 12.40
C ILE A 469 -0.63 12.28 13.30
N ASN A 470 0.40 11.43 13.39
CA ASN A 470 0.38 10.30 14.30
C ASN A 470 0.14 10.73 15.75
N SER A 471 0.85 11.75 16.23
CA SER A 471 0.64 12.30 17.57
C SER A 471 -0.78 12.82 17.76
N ARG A 472 -1.33 13.56 16.81
CA ARG A 472 -2.70 14.09 16.86
C ARG A 472 -3.75 12.98 16.90
N VAL A 473 -3.58 11.92 16.12
CA VAL A 473 -4.50 10.76 16.14
C VAL A 473 -4.59 10.15 17.55
N TYR A 474 -3.48 10.11 18.29
CA TYR A 474 -3.45 9.51 19.62
C TYR A 474 -3.79 10.48 20.75
N GLN A 475 -3.46 11.77 20.65
CA GLN A 475 -3.53 12.74 21.73
C GLN A 475 -4.79 13.59 21.70
N ASP A 476 -5.29 13.93 20.51
CA ASP A 476 -6.46 14.79 20.36
C ASP A 476 -7.72 14.03 20.82
N GLU A 477 -8.66 14.76 21.43
CA GLU A 477 -9.97 14.22 21.84
C GLU A 477 -10.72 13.63 20.64
N ARG A 478 -10.56 14.26 19.47
CA ARG A 478 -11.04 13.79 18.18
C ARG A 478 -9.88 13.63 17.22
N SER A 479 -9.88 12.53 16.49
CA SER A 479 -8.91 12.33 15.42
C SER A 479 -8.97 13.46 14.39
N PRO A 480 -7.83 13.90 13.82
CA PRO A 480 -7.82 14.92 12.77
C PRO A 480 -8.64 14.51 11.53
N PHE A 481 -8.88 13.22 11.34
CA PHE A 481 -9.75 12.69 10.28
C PHE A 481 -11.25 12.71 10.63
N GLN A 482 -11.61 13.09 11.86
CA GLN A 482 -12.98 13.21 12.38
C GLN A 482 -13.33 14.65 12.76
N SER A 483 -12.82 15.60 12.00
CA SER A 483 -13.09 17.02 12.26
C SER A 483 -14.59 17.34 12.24
N LYS A 484 -15.02 18.29 13.08
CA LYS A 484 -16.39 18.82 13.09
C LYS A 484 -16.82 19.48 11.78
N HIS A 485 -15.84 19.88 10.96
CA HIS A 485 -16.09 20.51 9.65
C HIS A 485 -16.32 19.48 8.53
N LEU A 486 -15.90 18.21 8.74
CA LEU A 486 -16.12 17.11 7.80
C LEU A 486 -17.53 16.54 7.97
N THR A 487 -18.28 16.48 6.89
CA THR A 487 -19.64 15.94 6.85
C THR A 487 -19.73 14.91 5.72
N LEU A 488 -20.25 13.73 6.03
CA LEU A 488 -20.54 12.73 4.99
C LEU A 488 -21.65 13.24 4.06
N VAL A 489 -21.50 12.98 2.78
CA VAL A 489 -22.53 13.23 1.79
C VAL A 489 -23.66 12.22 2.00
N GLU A 490 -24.85 12.71 2.33
CA GLU A 490 -26.08 11.91 2.43
C GLU A 490 -26.87 11.94 1.11
N SER A 491 -26.73 13.03 0.36
CA SER A 491 -27.38 13.23 -0.93
C SER A 491 -26.47 14.06 -1.83
N HIS A 492 -26.37 13.67 -3.10
CA HIS A 492 -25.59 14.40 -4.11
C HIS A 492 -26.29 15.69 -4.60
N THR A 493 -27.38 16.10 -3.96
CA THR A 493 -28.07 17.36 -4.28
C THR A 493 -27.37 18.53 -3.60
N LEU A 494 -26.93 19.50 -4.39
CA LEU A 494 -26.31 20.71 -3.90
C LEU A 494 -27.35 21.64 -3.27
N GLY A 495 -27.11 21.99 -2.01
CA GLY A 495 -27.90 23.02 -1.32
C GLY A 495 -27.64 24.45 -1.82
N SER A 496 -28.27 25.42 -1.19
CA SER A 496 -28.02 26.84 -1.40
C SER A 496 -26.88 27.41 -0.55
N GLU A 497 -26.38 26.62 0.42
CA GLU A 497 -25.27 27.02 1.30
C GLU A 497 -23.92 26.83 0.62
N PRO A 498 -22.92 27.70 0.89
CA PRO A 498 -21.56 27.48 0.42
C PRO A 498 -20.96 26.20 1.02
N ALA A 499 -20.29 25.43 0.20
CA ALA A 499 -19.68 24.17 0.61
C ALA A 499 -18.42 23.85 -0.19
N ILE A 500 -17.53 23.10 0.42
CA ILE A 500 -16.39 22.44 -0.24
C ILE A 500 -16.76 20.97 -0.40
N ILE A 501 -16.71 20.46 -1.60
CA ILE A 501 -17.02 19.04 -1.90
C ILE A 501 -15.75 18.36 -2.34
N ILE A 502 -15.33 17.35 -1.60
CA ILE A 502 -14.20 16.48 -1.97
C ILE A 502 -14.80 15.16 -2.46
N CYS A 503 -14.61 14.84 -3.72
CA CYS A 503 -15.13 13.62 -4.33
C CYS A 503 -14.01 12.83 -5.00
N PRO A 504 -14.19 11.50 -5.20
CA PRO A 504 -13.24 10.67 -5.93
C PRO A 504 -13.00 11.17 -7.35
N LEU A 505 -11.78 10.93 -7.87
CA LEU A 505 -11.49 11.07 -9.29
C LEU A 505 -12.29 10.09 -10.11
N PHE A 506 -12.51 10.46 -11.33
CA PHE A 506 -13.37 9.87 -12.32
C PHE A 506 -12.93 8.48 -12.79
N THR A 507 -13.80 7.50 -12.64
CA THR A 507 -13.91 6.34 -13.52
C THR A 507 -15.03 6.54 -14.54
N LYS A 508 -15.14 5.68 -15.56
CA LYS A 508 -16.01 5.90 -16.74
C LYS A 508 -17.48 6.20 -16.46
N ASP A 509 -18.04 5.81 -15.30
CA ASP A 509 -19.47 5.81 -15.02
C ASP A 509 -19.84 6.29 -13.60
N GLU A 510 -19.09 7.24 -13.02
CA GLU A 510 -19.29 7.67 -11.63
C GLU A 510 -20.50 8.56 -11.41
N GLU A 511 -21.55 7.99 -10.82
CA GLU A 511 -22.78 8.70 -10.45
C GLU A 511 -22.59 9.95 -9.59
N PRO A 512 -21.78 9.96 -8.49
CA PRO A 512 -21.68 11.15 -7.66
C PRO A 512 -21.22 12.38 -8.43
N LEU A 513 -20.16 12.21 -9.22
CA LEU A 513 -19.61 13.32 -9.98
C LEU A 513 -20.54 13.80 -11.10
N LEU A 514 -21.18 12.88 -11.83
CA LEU A 514 -22.15 13.23 -12.85
C LEU A 514 -23.23 14.13 -12.26
N HIS A 515 -23.75 13.80 -11.07
CA HIS A 515 -24.74 14.61 -10.37
C HIS A 515 -24.20 16.00 -10.00
N TYR A 516 -22.96 16.09 -9.48
CA TYR A 516 -22.34 17.38 -9.17
C TYR A 516 -22.09 18.21 -10.42
N LEU A 517 -21.57 17.63 -11.48
CA LEU A 517 -21.32 18.34 -12.73
C LEU A 517 -22.59 18.87 -13.39
N LYS A 518 -23.69 18.08 -13.41
CA LYS A 518 -25.00 18.55 -13.90
C LYS A 518 -25.48 19.77 -13.15
N GLN A 519 -25.36 19.81 -11.84
CA GLN A 519 -25.80 20.95 -11.02
C GLN A 519 -24.85 22.13 -11.11
N LEU A 520 -23.53 21.90 -11.13
CA LEU A 520 -22.52 22.93 -11.29
C LEU A 520 -22.53 23.53 -12.70
N SER A 521 -22.95 22.77 -13.71
CA SER A 521 -23.08 23.30 -15.08
C SER A 521 -23.98 24.53 -15.20
N GLN A 522 -24.88 24.71 -14.26
CA GLN A 522 -25.80 25.86 -14.19
C GLN A 522 -25.30 27.02 -13.29
N ARG A 523 -24.18 26.83 -12.56
CA ARG A 523 -23.65 27.79 -11.59
C ARG A 523 -22.34 28.41 -12.08
N GLN A 524 -22.41 29.61 -12.66
CA GLN A 524 -21.24 30.26 -13.30
C GLN A 524 -20.15 30.64 -12.30
N GLU A 525 -20.51 30.97 -11.05
CA GLU A 525 -19.58 31.43 -10.02
C GLU A 525 -19.03 30.29 -9.13
N SER A 526 -19.60 29.08 -9.22
CA SER A 526 -19.06 27.89 -8.61
C SER A 526 -17.78 27.44 -9.30
N LYS A 527 -16.97 26.62 -8.64
CA LYS A 527 -15.64 26.28 -9.12
C LYS A 527 -15.36 24.78 -9.06
N ILE A 528 -14.66 24.27 -10.08
CA ILE A 528 -14.00 22.95 -10.08
C ILE A 528 -12.51 23.20 -9.92
N VAL A 529 -11.89 22.61 -8.90
CA VAL A 529 -10.44 22.67 -8.65
C VAL A 529 -9.81 21.33 -8.98
N LEU A 530 -8.91 21.31 -9.96
CA LEU A 530 -8.11 20.15 -10.34
C LEU A 530 -6.75 20.24 -9.66
N ALA A 531 -6.54 19.46 -8.60
CA ALA A 531 -5.36 19.52 -7.73
C ALA A 531 -4.41 18.31 -7.90
N SER A 532 -4.72 17.38 -8.83
CA SER A 532 -3.95 16.17 -9.06
C SER A 532 -3.74 15.90 -10.55
N TYR A 533 -2.85 14.95 -10.83
CA TYR A 533 -2.67 14.40 -12.17
C TYR A 533 -4.00 13.87 -12.72
N GLN A 534 -4.27 14.21 -13.97
CA GLN A 534 -5.46 13.74 -14.67
C GLN A 534 -5.04 12.70 -15.71
N MET A 535 -5.56 11.48 -15.54
CA MET A 535 -5.22 10.34 -16.41
C MET A 535 -5.59 10.60 -17.87
N PRO A 536 -4.76 10.21 -18.84
CA PRO A 536 -5.13 10.26 -20.26
C PRO A 536 -6.44 9.53 -20.51
N GLY A 537 -7.36 10.18 -21.22
CA GLY A 537 -8.69 9.63 -21.50
C GLY A 537 -9.73 9.85 -20.41
N SER A 538 -9.35 10.34 -19.22
CA SER A 538 -10.29 10.67 -18.16
C SER A 538 -11.08 11.95 -18.46
N LEU A 539 -12.23 12.07 -17.83
CA LEU A 539 -13.05 13.29 -17.88
C LEU A 539 -12.30 14.51 -17.33
N GLY A 540 -11.59 14.34 -16.20
CA GLY A 540 -10.78 15.41 -15.62
C GLY A 540 -9.72 15.93 -16.60
N ARG A 541 -9.08 15.04 -17.37
CA ARG A 541 -8.13 15.41 -18.43
C ARG A 541 -8.80 16.25 -19.52
N HIS A 542 -9.99 15.85 -19.99
CA HIS A 542 -10.73 16.61 -20.97
C HIS A 542 -11.13 18.01 -20.46
N ILE A 543 -11.57 18.12 -19.20
CA ILE A 543 -11.90 19.40 -18.58
C ILE A 543 -10.65 20.28 -18.44
N GLN A 544 -9.53 19.69 -18.03
CA GLN A 544 -8.23 20.37 -17.90
C GLN A 544 -7.73 20.92 -19.25
N GLU A 545 -7.93 20.17 -20.34
CA GLU A 545 -7.57 20.56 -21.71
C GLU A 545 -8.53 21.61 -22.32
N GLY A 546 -9.54 22.05 -21.55
CA GLY A 546 -10.46 23.12 -21.97
C GLY A 546 -11.74 22.65 -22.61
N LYS A 547 -12.04 21.34 -22.67
CA LYS A 547 -13.34 20.86 -23.12
C LYS A 547 -14.41 21.29 -22.13
N ARG A 548 -15.45 21.97 -22.61
CA ARG A 548 -16.57 22.48 -21.81
C ARG A 548 -17.88 21.80 -22.17
N GLN A 549 -17.95 21.10 -23.28
CA GLN A 549 -19.06 20.21 -23.67
C GLN A 549 -18.58 18.77 -23.47
N ILE A 550 -19.26 18.02 -22.62
CA ILE A 550 -18.91 16.65 -22.27
C ILE A 550 -20.16 15.78 -22.39
N LEU A 551 -19.98 14.58 -22.95
CA LEU A 551 -21.02 13.56 -23.00
C LEU A 551 -20.85 12.63 -21.79
N LEU A 552 -21.85 12.58 -20.91
CA LEU A 552 -21.85 11.77 -19.69
C LEU A 552 -23.20 11.06 -19.54
N GLY A 553 -23.16 9.72 -19.42
CA GLY A 553 -24.39 8.94 -19.28
C GLY A 553 -25.38 9.12 -20.45
N GLY A 554 -24.88 9.41 -21.65
CA GLY A 554 -25.71 9.72 -22.84
C GLY A 554 -26.29 11.14 -22.89
N GLU A 555 -26.01 11.98 -21.90
CA GLU A 555 -26.44 13.38 -21.87
C GLU A 555 -25.27 14.33 -22.14
N GLU A 556 -25.54 15.39 -22.92
CA GLU A 556 -24.57 16.46 -23.17
C GLU A 556 -24.64 17.51 -22.04
N ILE A 557 -23.52 17.69 -21.35
CA ILE A 557 -23.39 18.62 -20.24
C ILE A 557 -22.48 19.77 -20.65
N GLN A 558 -22.95 21.01 -20.51
CA GLN A 558 -22.16 22.22 -20.73
C GLN A 558 -21.58 22.71 -19.39
N ILE A 559 -20.27 22.61 -19.19
CA ILE A 559 -19.58 23.14 -18.00
C ILE A 559 -19.48 24.66 -18.11
N ARG A 560 -20.25 25.38 -17.29
CA ARG A 560 -20.27 26.86 -17.23
C ARG A 560 -19.51 27.42 -16.03
N CYS A 561 -19.27 26.59 -15.00
CA CYS A 561 -18.53 26.98 -13.81
C CYS A 561 -17.05 27.23 -14.11
N ILE A 562 -16.37 27.90 -13.18
CA ILE A 562 -14.94 28.18 -13.25
C ILE A 562 -14.18 26.84 -13.10
N VAL A 563 -13.17 26.63 -13.93
CA VAL A 563 -12.24 25.50 -13.79
C VAL A 563 -10.85 26.06 -13.50
N GLU A 564 -10.26 25.65 -12.41
CA GLU A 564 -8.94 26.08 -11.98
C GLU A 564 -8.04 24.87 -11.73
N LYS A 565 -6.80 24.92 -12.24
CA LYS A 565 -5.75 23.92 -11.94
C LYS A 565 -4.83 24.47 -10.85
N ILE A 566 -4.62 23.69 -9.79
CA ILE A 566 -3.69 24.02 -8.72
C ILE A 566 -2.58 22.96 -8.69
N GLU A 567 -1.39 23.37 -9.06
CA GLU A 567 -0.20 22.53 -9.07
C GLU A 567 0.51 22.56 -7.73
N GLY A 568 1.22 21.47 -7.41
CA GLY A 568 2.04 21.40 -6.21
C GLY A 568 1.42 20.70 -5.02
N LEU A 569 0.17 20.21 -5.13
CA LEU A 569 -0.46 19.40 -4.08
C LEU A 569 -0.42 17.89 -4.37
N ASP A 570 -0.08 17.52 -5.58
CA ASP A 570 -0.09 16.13 -6.05
C ASP A 570 0.78 15.21 -5.18
N VAL A 571 0.40 13.94 -5.16
CA VAL A 571 1.07 12.86 -4.40
C VAL A 571 2.27 12.25 -5.14
N HIS A 572 2.60 12.73 -6.34
CA HIS A 572 3.77 12.36 -7.14
C HIS A 572 4.91 13.36 -6.99
N SER A 573 6.11 12.92 -7.32
CA SER A 573 7.27 13.79 -7.46
C SER A 573 7.22 14.58 -8.78
N ASP A 574 7.62 15.83 -8.73
CA ASP A 574 7.88 16.63 -9.93
C ASP A 574 9.24 16.28 -10.58
N TYR A 575 9.52 16.85 -11.74
CA TYR A 575 10.77 16.62 -12.45
C TYR A 575 12.02 16.93 -11.60
N SER A 576 12.00 18.01 -10.84
CA SER A 576 13.15 18.41 -10.03
C SER A 576 13.41 17.45 -8.87
N GLN A 577 12.33 16.96 -8.26
CA GLN A 577 12.38 15.98 -7.18
C GLN A 577 12.86 14.62 -7.68
N LEU A 578 12.37 14.15 -8.86
CA LEU A 578 12.83 12.92 -9.50
C LEU A 578 14.32 13.00 -9.83
N MET A 579 14.77 14.08 -10.46
CA MET A 579 16.20 14.31 -10.77
C MET A 579 17.06 14.38 -9.50
N SER A 580 16.57 15.03 -8.45
CA SER A 580 17.24 15.10 -7.15
C SER A 580 17.38 13.72 -6.50
N TYR A 581 16.31 12.92 -6.51
CA TYR A 581 16.33 11.56 -5.96
C TYR A 581 17.36 10.67 -6.66
N VAL A 582 17.32 10.62 -7.99
CA VAL A 582 18.29 9.86 -8.79
C VAL A 582 19.73 10.36 -8.55
N SER A 583 19.92 11.67 -8.45
CA SER A 583 21.23 12.27 -8.18
C SER A 583 21.83 11.83 -6.83
N LYS A 584 21.00 11.69 -5.78
CA LYS A 584 21.44 11.20 -4.46
C LYS A 584 21.94 9.75 -4.50
N LEU A 585 21.42 8.94 -5.41
CA LEU A 585 21.79 7.54 -5.60
C LEU A 585 22.92 7.35 -6.62
N ARG A 586 23.33 8.38 -7.34
CA ARG A 586 24.20 8.32 -8.52
C ARG A 586 25.43 7.42 -8.35
N GLN A 587 26.12 7.49 -7.21
CA GLN A 587 27.36 6.75 -6.99
C GLN A 587 27.17 5.23 -6.85
N LYS A 588 25.93 4.80 -6.57
CA LYS A 588 25.59 3.39 -6.36
C LYS A 588 24.97 2.76 -7.62
N LEU A 589 24.45 3.59 -8.52
CA LEU A 589 23.70 3.16 -9.69
C LEU A 589 24.61 2.79 -10.86
N ARG A 590 24.33 1.64 -11.47
CA ARG A 590 24.88 1.25 -12.79
C ARG A 590 23.91 1.66 -13.90
N ARG A 591 22.59 1.50 -13.65
CA ARG A 591 21.54 1.88 -14.62
C ARG A 591 20.30 2.45 -13.95
N VAL A 592 19.54 3.20 -14.73
CA VAL A 592 18.18 3.63 -14.38
C VAL A 592 17.23 3.16 -15.48
N MET A 593 16.08 2.64 -15.09
CA MET A 593 14.95 2.37 -15.97
C MET A 593 13.83 3.32 -15.59
N VAL A 594 13.23 3.97 -16.58
CA VAL A 594 12.14 4.93 -16.36
C VAL A 594 10.83 4.26 -16.76
N ASN A 595 9.87 4.27 -15.84
CA ASN A 595 8.53 3.70 -16.04
C ASN A 595 7.43 4.69 -15.65
N HIS A 596 6.20 4.26 -15.66
CA HIS A 596 4.99 4.94 -15.18
C HIS A 596 4.94 6.43 -15.56
N GLY A 597 4.59 6.69 -16.83
CA GLY A 597 4.47 8.03 -17.37
C GLY A 597 4.08 8.01 -18.85
N GLU A 598 3.47 9.09 -19.31
CA GLU A 598 3.20 9.31 -20.73
C GLU A 598 4.51 9.29 -21.52
N ARG A 599 4.53 8.67 -22.68
CA ARG A 599 5.74 8.43 -23.49
C ARG A 599 6.68 9.64 -23.63
N PRO A 600 6.20 10.88 -23.89
CA PRO A 600 7.10 12.05 -23.93
C PRO A 600 7.80 12.35 -22.60
N LYS A 601 7.09 12.16 -21.47
CA LYS A 601 7.61 12.41 -20.12
C LYS A 601 8.68 11.39 -19.74
N VAL A 602 8.42 10.11 -20.02
CA VAL A 602 9.40 9.02 -19.85
C VAL A 602 10.68 9.31 -20.63
N GLN A 603 10.57 9.67 -21.91
CA GLN A 603 11.72 9.98 -22.77
C GLN A 603 12.49 11.22 -22.29
N ASN A 604 11.78 12.26 -21.85
CA ASN A 604 12.39 13.50 -21.36
C ASN A 604 13.20 13.24 -20.09
N LEU A 605 12.62 12.54 -19.11
CA LEU A 605 13.30 12.21 -17.85
C LEU A 605 14.50 11.30 -18.12
N ALA A 606 14.36 10.24 -18.92
CA ALA A 606 15.43 9.32 -19.26
C ALA A 606 16.61 10.05 -19.95
N THR A 607 16.30 10.92 -20.92
CA THR A 607 17.31 11.75 -21.60
C THR A 607 18.02 12.67 -20.62
N SER A 608 17.28 13.28 -19.69
CA SER A 608 17.84 14.20 -18.70
C SER A 608 18.76 13.49 -17.71
N ILE A 609 18.36 12.32 -17.19
CA ILE A 609 19.21 11.52 -16.31
C ILE A 609 20.51 11.13 -17.02
N ASN A 610 20.42 10.64 -18.26
CA ASN A 610 21.59 10.23 -19.03
C ASN A 610 22.52 11.42 -19.29
N ARG A 611 21.99 12.55 -19.76
CA ARG A 611 22.81 13.71 -20.14
C ARG A 611 23.40 14.46 -18.96
N ILE A 612 22.64 14.65 -17.88
CA ILE A 612 23.02 15.50 -16.75
C ILE A 612 23.76 14.66 -15.69
N LEU A 613 23.23 13.51 -15.32
CA LEU A 613 23.80 12.68 -14.27
C LEU A 613 24.81 11.65 -14.78
N LYS A 614 24.90 11.46 -16.12
CA LYS A 614 25.82 10.49 -16.76
C LYS A 614 25.63 9.06 -16.26
N ILE A 615 24.38 8.64 -16.04
CA ILE A 615 24.02 7.29 -15.67
C ILE A 615 23.38 6.63 -16.90
N GLN A 616 23.73 5.39 -17.21
CA GLN A 616 23.06 4.62 -18.25
C GLN A 616 21.56 4.55 -17.95
N THR A 617 20.74 5.08 -18.85
CA THR A 617 19.30 5.18 -18.62
C THR A 617 18.55 4.57 -19.80
N GLN A 618 17.56 3.72 -19.48
CA GLN A 618 16.67 3.06 -20.41
C GLN A 618 15.23 3.51 -20.16
N HIS A 619 14.44 3.52 -21.20
CA HIS A 619 12.99 3.76 -21.15
C HIS A 619 12.26 2.67 -21.96
N PRO A 620 12.18 1.48 -21.39
CA PRO A 620 11.61 0.35 -22.11
C PRO A 620 10.16 0.61 -22.51
N LEU A 621 9.71 -0.10 -23.53
CA LEU A 621 8.30 -0.21 -23.89
C LEU A 621 7.69 -1.46 -23.24
N VAL A 622 6.38 -1.58 -23.25
CA VAL A 622 5.70 -2.81 -22.83
C VAL A 622 6.19 -3.97 -23.71
N LEU A 623 6.45 -5.13 -23.07
CA LEU A 623 6.92 -6.37 -23.68
C LEU A 623 8.43 -6.40 -24.04
N GLU A 624 9.22 -5.52 -23.48
CA GLU A 624 10.68 -5.63 -23.59
C GLU A 624 11.24 -6.49 -22.45
N ALA A 625 12.18 -7.37 -22.81
CA ALA A 625 12.95 -8.16 -21.86
C ALA A 625 14.33 -7.52 -21.63
N ILE A 626 14.66 -7.25 -20.38
CA ILE A 626 15.87 -6.54 -19.99
C ILE A 626 16.71 -7.42 -19.07
N LYS A 627 17.87 -7.84 -19.53
CA LYS A 627 18.83 -8.55 -18.69
C LYS A 627 19.44 -7.58 -17.66
N LEU A 628 19.39 -7.98 -16.39
CA LEU A 628 19.94 -7.23 -15.26
C LEU A 628 21.37 -7.65 -14.96
N VAL A 629 21.58 -8.97 -14.92
CA VAL A 629 22.88 -9.64 -14.67
C VAL A 629 23.09 -10.76 -15.65
#